data_e39d15435f28f23cb9285211bcabff62
#
_entry.id   e39d15435f28f23cb9285211bcabff62
#
_cell.length_a   1.000
_cell.length_b   1.000
_cell.length_c   1.000
_cell.angle_alpha   90.00
_cell.angle_beta   90.00
_cell.angle_gamma   90.00
#
_symmetry.space_group_name_H-M   'P 1'
#
loop_
_entity.id
_entity.type
_entity.pdbx_description
1 polymer ?
#
loop_
_entity_poly.entity_id
_entity_poly.type
_entity_poly.pdbx_seq_one_letter_code
_entity_poly.pdbx_strand_id
1 'polypeptide(L)'
;MMNWNHKKTLKDKELRFQKRYLDLVVNSELKQFFITRAKMISFLRKYLEDRNFLEVETQILNSQAGGALAKPFKTRLDAMHQDLELRIAPELFLK
;
A
#
# COMPACT_ATOMS: atom_id res chain seq x y z
N MET A 1 -10.40 -30.16 19.49
CA MET A 1 -10.49 -30.31 18.04
C MET A 1 -11.33 -29.18 17.47
N MET A 2 -10.74 -28.34 16.62
CA MET A 2 -11.49 -27.26 15.97
C MET A 2 -12.51 -27.85 15.01
N ASN A 3 -13.78 -27.58 15.24
CA ASN A 3 -14.82 -27.94 14.28
C ASN A 3 -14.86 -26.89 13.17
N TRP A 4 -14.32 -27.24 12.01
CA TRP A 4 -14.25 -26.36 10.86
C TRP A 4 -15.61 -25.94 10.29
N ASN A 5 -16.67 -26.64 10.68
CA ASN A 5 -18.04 -26.33 10.26
C ASN A 5 -18.64 -25.13 11.01
N HIS A 6 -18.05 -24.75 12.12
CA HIS A 6 -18.41 -23.49 12.79
C HIS A 6 -17.44 -22.41 12.31
N LYS A 7 -17.95 -21.44 11.58
CA LYS A 7 -17.20 -20.24 11.17
C LYS A 7 -16.72 -19.49 12.41
N LYS A 8 -15.66 -19.99 13.03
CA LYS A 8 -14.96 -19.25 14.06
C LYS A 8 -14.10 -18.19 13.39
N THR A 9 -14.69 -17.03 13.19
CA THR A 9 -13.94 -15.85 12.78
C THR A 9 -13.16 -15.33 13.98
N LEU A 10 -11.91 -14.96 13.76
CA LEU A 10 -11.16 -14.21 14.77
C LEU A 10 -11.84 -12.85 14.95
N LYS A 11 -12.26 -12.53 16.19
CA LYS A 11 -13.00 -11.30 16.48
C LYS A 11 -12.11 -10.19 17.04
N ASP A 12 -10.99 -10.55 17.67
CA ASP A 12 -10.06 -9.57 18.23
C ASP A 12 -9.26 -8.90 17.10
N LYS A 13 -9.42 -7.59 16.97
CA LYS A 13 -8.76 -6.80 15.94
C LYS A 13 -7.24 -6.85 16.05
N GLU A 14 -6.68 -6.76 17.26
CA GLU A 14 -5.24 -6.82 17.45
C GLU A 14 -4.67 -8.17 17.04
N LEU A 15 -5.33 -9.26 17.45
CA LEU A 15 -4.92 -10.60 17.06
C LEU A 15 -5.01 -10.80 15.55
N ARG A 16 -6.04 -10.26 14.91
CA ARG A 16 -6.20 -10.29 13.46
C ARG A 16 -5.06 -9.58 12.73
N PHE A 17 -4.63 -8.43 13.24
CA PHE A 17 -3.51 -7.69 12.64
C PHE A 17 -2.16 -8.34 12.91
N GLN A 18 -1.95 -8.87 14.10
CA GLN A 18 -0.70 -9.55 14.45
C GLN A 18 -0.53 -10.89 13.71
N LYS A 19 -1.63 -11.62 13.54
CA LYS A 19 -1.64 -12.93 12.89
C LYS A 19 -2.49 -12.89 11.61
N ARG A 20 -2.10 -12.04 10.69
CA ARG A 20 -2.81 -11.85 9.41
C ARG A 20 -2.96 -13.15 8.63
N TYR A 21 -1.96 -14.00 8.65
CA TYR A 21 -2.00 -15.29 7.95
C TYR A 21 -3.13 -16.20 8.48
N LEU A 22 -3.36 -16.22 9.79
CA LEU A 22 -4.47 -16.98 10.38
C LEU A 22 -5.83 -16.35 10.04
N ASP A 23 -5.91 -15.04 10.08
CA ASP A 23 -7.12 -14.31 9.71
C ASP A 23 -7.52 -14.62 8.26
N LEU A 24 -6.58 -14.66 7.34
CA LEU A 24 -6.84 -15.02 5.94
C LEU A 24 -7.28 -16.47 5.75
N VAL A 25 -6.77 -17.39 6.58
CA VAL A 25 -7.17 -18.80 6.53
C VAL A 25 -8.57 -19.01 7.09
N VAL A 26 -8.89 -18.37 8.22
CA VAL A 26 -10.13 -18.58 8.95
C VAL A 26 -11.28 -17.76 8.37
N ASN A 27 -11.01 -16.55 7.89
CA ASN A 27 -12.00 -15.62 7.38
C ASN A 27 -11.98 -15.56 5.85
N SER A 28 -12.86 -16.32 5.21
CA SER A 28 -12.96 -16.36 3.74
C SER A 28 -13.41 -15.04 3.12
N GLU A 29 -14.21 -14.25 3.83
CA GLU A 29 -14.65 -12.94 3.35
C GLU A 29 -13.49 -11.96 3.24
N LEU A 30 -12.59 -11.98 4.21
CA LEU A 30 -11.38 -11.18 4.18
C LEU A 30 -10.48 -11.55 3.00
N LYS A 31 -10.33 -12.84 2.73
CA LYS A 31 -9.58 -13.32 1.58
C LYS A 31 -10.18 -12.82 0.26
N GLN A 32 -11.50 -12.88 0.12
CA GLN A 32 -12.20 -12.35 -1.06
C GLN A 32 -12.02 -10.84 -1.20
N PHE A 33 -12.01 -10.12 -0.10
CA PHE A 33 -11.73 -8.68 -0.10
C PHE A 33 -10.35 -8.38 -0.72
N PHE A 34 -9.31 -9.08 -0.30
CA PHE A 34 -7.96 -8.87 -0.85
C PHE A 34 -7.86 -9.28 -2.32
N ILE A 35 -8.52 -10.36 -2.72
CA ILE A 35 -8.57 -10.78 -4.12
C ILE A 35 -9.27 -9.71 -4.98
N THR A 36 -10.38 -9.19 -4.53
CA THR A 36 -11.12 -8.12 -5.21
C THR A 36 -10.27 -6.87 -5.35
N ARG A 37 -9.59 -6.47 -4.27
CA ARG A 37 -8.67 -5.33 -4.29
C ARG A 37 -7.56 -5.50 -5.33
N ALA A 38 -6.93 -6.68 -5.37
CA ALA A 38 -5.89 -6.98 -6.36
C ALA A 38 -6.41 -6.90 -7.79
N LYS A 39 -7.60 -7.43 -8.03
CA LYS A 39 -8.25 -7.36 -9.36
C LYS A 39 -8.59 -5.93 -9.76
N MET A 40 -9.05 -5.11 -8.83
CA MET A 40 -9.32 -3.69 -9.09
C MET A 40 -8.07 -2.93 -9.54
N ILE A 41 -6.96 -3.13 -8.84
CA ILE A 41 -5.69 -2.48 -9.19
C ILE A 41 -5.22 -2.93 -10.58
N SER A 42 -5.28 -4.22 -10.86
CA SER A 42 -4.93 -4.78 -12.18
C SER A 42 -5.82 -4.22 -13.30
N PHE A 43 -7.10 -4.09 -13.04
CA PHE A 43 -8.06 -3.48 -13.98
C PHE A 43 -7.72 -2.02 -14.27
N LEU A 44 -7.41 -1.23 -13.23
CA LEU A 44 -7.04 0.18 -13.40
C LEU A 44 -5.77 0.33 -14.25
N ARG A 45 -4.76 -0.49 -13.99
CA ARG A 45 -3.53 -0.48 -14.80
C ARG A 45 -3.82 -0.76 -16.27
N LYS A 46 -4.57 -1.82 -16.53
CA LYS A 46 -4.93 -2.19 -17.91
C LYS A 46 -5.78 -1.13 -18.59
N TYR A 47 -6.74 -0.57 -17.87
CA TYR A 47 -7.61 0.49 -18.37
C TYR A 47 -6.80 1.70 -18.83
N LEU A 48 -5.81 2.11 -18.03
CA LEU A 48 -4.96 3.26 -18.37
C LEU A 48 -3.97 2.93 -19.49
N GLU A 49 -3.38 1.73 -19.48
CA GLU A 49 -2.51 1.27 -20.58
C GLU A 49 -3.21 1.27 -21.93
N ASP A 50 -4.44 0.77 -21.97
CA ASP A 50 -5.26 0.74 -23.21
C ASP A 50 -5.58 2.15 -23.72
N ARG A 51 -5.43 3.17 -22.89
CA ARG A 51 -5.61 4.58 -23.24
C ARG A 51 -4.32 5.36 -23.41
N ASN A 52 -3.22 4.64 -23.61
CA ASN A 52 -1.90 5.22 -23.83
C ASN A 52 -1.30 5.97 -22.63
N PHE A 53 -1.73 5.65 -21.42
CA PHE A 53 -1.04 6.10 -20.22
C PHE A 53 0.12 5.17 -19.91
N LEU A 54 1.25 5.73 -19.55
CA LEU A 54 2.42 4.98 -19.13
C LEU A 54 2.53 4.99 -17.61
N GLU A 55 2.61 3.80 -17.01
CA GLU A 55 2.89 3.69 -15.58
C GLU A 55 4.36 3.99 -15.33
N VAL A 56 4.62 4.91 -14.42
CA VAL A 56 5.98 5.32 -14.04
C VAL A 56 6.15 5.27 -12.53
N GLU A 57 7.36 5.04 -12.10
CA GLU A 57 7.76 5.13 -10.71
C GLU A 57 8.54 6.41 -10.49
N THR A 58 8.20 7.12 -9.42
CA THR A 58 8.91 8.33 -9.03
C THR A 58 9.75 8.07 -7.80
N GLN A 59 10.77 8.87 -7.59
CA GLN A 59 11.60 8.75 -6.41
C GLN A 59 10.82 9.03 -5.13
N ILE A 60 11.12 8.27 -4.09
CA ILE A 60 10.49 8.40 -2.78
C ILE A 60 11.22 9.45 -1.94
N LEU A 61 12.55 9.49 -2.03
CA LEU A 61 13.40 10.41 -1.29
C LEU A 61 13.74 11.62 -2.14
N ASN A 62 13.51 12.80 -1.60
CA ASN A 62 13.74 14.07 -2.29
C ASN A 62 14.58 14.99 -1.40
N SER A 63 15.36 15.86 -2.02
CA SER A 63 16.04 16.93 -1.29
C SER A 63 15.05 17.94 -0.72
N GLN A 64 13.92 18.12 -1.40
CA GLN A 64 12.82 18.96 -0.96
C GLN A 64 11.50 18.38 -1.44
N ALA A 65 10.59 18.12 -0.52
CA ALA A 65 9.24 17.67 -0.86
C ALA A 65 8.41 18.84 -1.40
N GLY A 66 7.50 18.54 -2.31
CA GLY A 66 6.62 19.54 -2.91
C GLY A 66 5.36 18.89 -3.49
N GLY A 67 4.53 19.70 -4.14
CA GLY A 67 3.31 19.25 -4.82
C GLY A 67 2.06 19.18 -3.95
N ALA A 68 2.16 19.34 -2.64
CA ALA A 68 1.03 19.36 -1.72
C ALA A 68 1.34 20.16 -0.46
N LEU A 69 0.29 20.63 0.22
CA LEU A 69 0.39 21.41 1.46
C LEU A 69 0.39 20.49 2.70
N ALA A 70 1.15 19.43 2.66
CA ALA A 70 1.28 18.51 3.78
C ALA A 70 2.69 18.58 4.38
N LYS A 71 2.78 18.24 5.65
CA LYS A 71 4.09 18.17 6.32
C LYS A 71 4.79 16.86 5.91
N PRO A 72 5.97 16.91 5.29
CA PRO A 72 6.66 15.70 4.87
C PRO A 72 7.29 14.96 6.04
N PHE A 73 7.46 13.66 5.87
CA PHE A 73 8.34 12.87 6.72
C PHE A 73 9.80 13.15 6.35
N LYS A 74 10.63 13.37 7.36
CA LYS A 74 12.04 13.68 7.16
C LYS A 74 12.91 12.48 7.56
N THR A 75 13.98 12.29 6.83
CA THR A 75 14.99 11.28 7.13
C THR A 75 16.37 11.81 6.79
N ARG A 76 17.41 11.05 7.13
CA ARG A 76 18.79 11.41 6.86
C ARG A 76 19.52 10.28 6.17
N LEU A 77 20.25 10.60 5.13
CA LEU A 77 21.17 9.68 4.48
C LEU A 77 22.58 9.88 5.07
N ASP A 78 22.97 9.02 6.00
CA ASP A 78 24.23 9.15 6.73
C ASP A 78 25.47 9.06 5.84
N ALA A 79 25.43 8.23 4.82
CA ALA A 79 26.55 8.06 3.89
C ALA A 79 26.93 9.36 3.17
N MET A 80 25.98 10.25 2.92
CA MET A 80 26.18 11.52 2.22
C MET A 80 26.01 12.73 3.16
N HIS A 81 25.73 12.52 4.43
CA HIS A 81 25.43 13.57 5.42
C HIS A 81 24.34 14.54 4.94
N GLN A 82 23.33 14.01 4.25
CA GLN A 82 22.26 14.78 3.64
C GLN A 82 20.92 14.48 4.29
N ASP A 83 20.19 15.54 4.65
CA ASP A 83 18.81 15.44 5.10
C ASP A 83 17.89 15.32 3.89
N LEU A 84 17.00 14.33 3.93
CA LEU A 84 16.05 14.04 2.86
C LEU A 84 14.63 14.08 3.39
N GLU A 85 13.69 14.33 2.49
CA GLU A 85 12.27 14.29 2.78
C GLU A 85 11.60 13.19 1.94
N LEU A 86 10.66 12.47 2.56
CA LEU A 86 9.81 11.55 1.80
C LEU A 86 8.84 12.34 0.94
N ARG A 87 8.56 11.85 -0.27
CA ARG A 87 7.63 12.55 -1.18
C ARG A 87 6.25 12.67 -0.54
N ILE A 88 5.63 13.83 -0.76
CA ILE A 88 4.22 14.05 -0.47
C ILE A 88 3.40 13.72 -1.72
N ALA A 89 3.77 14.33 -2.84
CA ALA A 89 3.17 14.08 -4.15
C ALA A 89 4.25 14.16 -5.23
N PRO A 90 4.20 13.26 -6.23
CA PRO A 90 5.21 13.24 -7.30
C PRO A 90 4.92 14.23 -8.44
N GLU A 91 4.02 15.18 -8.24
CA GLU A 91 3.51 16.07 -9.30
C GLU A 91 4.63 16.80 -10.05
N LEU A 92 5.60 17.35 -9.32
CA LEU A 92 6.67 18.16 -9.92
C LEU A 92 7.63 17.31 -10.74
N PHE A 93 7.81 16.03 -10.40
CA PHE A 93 8.69 15.11 -11.13
C PHE A 93 8.02 14.53 -12.38
N LEU A 94 6.69 14.59 -12.46
CA LEU A 94 5.94 14.11 -13.61
C LEU A 94 5.75 15.17 -14.70
N LYS A 95 6.05 16.40 -14.39
CA LYS A 95 6.05 17.51 -15.35
C LYS A 95 7.38 17.63 -16.04
#